data_8f293491f785cca2de6a33a627da4b16
#
_entry.id   8f293491f785cca2de6a33a627da4b16
#
_cell.length_a   1.000
_cell.length_b   1.000
_cell.length_c   1.000
_cell.angle_alpha   90.00
_cell.angle_beta   90.00
_cell.angle_gamma   90.00
#
_symmetry.space_group_name_H-M   'P 1'
#
loop_
_entity.id
_entity.type
_entity.pdbx_description
1 polymer ?
#
loop_
_entity_poly.entity_id
_entity_poly.type
_entity_poly.pdbx_seq_one_letter_code
_entity_poly.pdbx_strand_id
1 'polypeptide(L)'
;MEKKHFRKHFTLYLCFLILNLAFIWGNSLVPGDVSGEISGGIFEVVSDLFAVFGDKGQFVLRKLAHFSEFTALGFFLTGLWRNTPCRERTTPPLLLGLAAACIDETIQIFSPGRGSSLIDVWIDFSGVCLGFLLSRGLRYLLDRKGSAGR
;
A
#
# COMPACT_ATOMS: atom_id res chain seq x y z
N MET A 1 12.14 -30.13 5.25
CA MET A 1 11.56 -29.46 4.08
C MET A 1 10.78 -28.17 4.48
N GLU A 2 10.06 -28.15 5.57
CA GLU A 2 9.23 -27.03 6.04
C GLU A 2 10.00 -25.71 6.28
N LYS A 3 11.16 -25.74 6.97
CA LYS A 3 12.00 -24.54 7.25
C LYS A 3 12.50 -23.82 5.98
N LYS A 4 12.75 -24.57 4.89
CA LYS A 4 13.25 -23.99 3.62
C LYS A 4 12.11 -23.28 2.87
N HIS A 5 10.91 -23.82 2.92
CA HIS A 5 9.71 -23.23 2.32
C HIS A 5 9.28 -21.95 3.06
N PHE A 6 9.29 -21.98 4.39
CA PHE A 6 9.05 -20.84 5.27
C PHE A 6 9.99 -19.65 4.96
N ARG A 7 11.32 -19.90 4.89
CA ARG A 7 12.32 -18.86 4.58
C ARG A 7 12.11 -18.24 3.20
N LYS A 8 11.71 -19.02 2.20
CA LYS A 8 11.49 -18.51 0.83
C LYS A 8 10.32 -17.51 0.78
N HIS A 9 9.20 -17.81 1.39
CA HIS A 9 8.04 -16.92 1.43
C HIS A 9 8.32 -15.66 2.25
N PHE A 10 9.00 -15.80 3.40
CA PHE A 10 9.41 -14.64 4.20
C PHE A 10 10.28 -13.67 3.39
N THR A 11 11.33 -14.18 2.73
CA THR A 11 12.22 -13.35 1.92
C THR A 11 11.48 -12.68 0.76
N LEU A 12 10.58 -13.39 0.09
CA LEU A 12 9.78 -12.84 -1.00
C LEU A 12 8.91 -11.66 -0.53
N TYR A 13 8.15 -11.84 0.56
CA TYR A 13 7.33 -10.75 1.13
C TYR A 13 8.19 -9.59 1.59
N LEU A 14 9.37 -9.84 2.18
CA LEU A 14 10.29 -8.80 2.60
C LEU A 14 10.81 -7.98 1.41
N CYS A 15 11.21 -8.63 0.32
CA CYS A 15 11.66 -7.94 -0.90
C CYS A 15 10.55 -7.05 -1.48
N PHE A 16 9.32 -7.57 -1.63
CA PHE A 16 8.20 -6.78 -2.12
C PHE A 16 7.84 -5.62 -1.18
N LEU A 17 7.93 -5.84 0.13
CA LEU A 17 7.71 -4.78 1.12
C LEU A 17 8.72 -3.65 0.98
N ILE A 18 10.01 -3.98 0.87
CA ILE A 18 11.08 -2.97 0.71
C ILE A 18 10.89 -2.20 -0.60
N LEU A 19 10.61 -2.88 -1.70
CA LEU A 19 10.35 -2.24 -3.00
C LEU A 19 9.13 -1.32 -2.94
N ASN A 20 8.05 -1.76 -2.30
CA ASN A 20 6.84 -0.97 -2.16
C ASN A 20 7.07 0.28 -1.28
N LEU A 21 7.77 0.16 -0.14
CA LEU A 21 8.13 1.31 0.70
C LEU A 21 9.06 2.28 -0.05
N ALA A 22 10.05 1.78 -0.77
CA ALA A 22 10.93 2.62 -1.58
C ALA A 22 10.16 3.37 -2.67
N PHE A 23 9.13 2.75 -3.25
CA PHE A 23 8.25 3.36 -4.23
C PHE A 23 7.37 4.46 -3.60
N ILE A 24 6.68 4.17 -2.49
CA ILE A 24 5.82 5.11 -1.78
C ILE A 24 6.64 6.36 -1.37
N TRP A 25 7.70 6.16 -0.60
CA TRP A 25 8.49 7.29 -0.09
C TRP A 25 9.31 7.99 -1.18
N GLY A 26 9.72 7.24 -2.23
CA GLY A 26 10.32 7.82 -3.42
C GLY A 26 9.37 8.79 -4.13
N ASN A 27 8.12 8.40 -4.33
CA ASN A 27 7.08 9.27 -4.89
C ASN A 27 6.80 10.49 -4.00
N SER A 28 6.85 10.34 -2.68
CA SER A 28 6.60 11.43 -1.74
C SER A 28 7.72 12.46 -1.66
N LEU A 29 8.94 12.07 -2.04
CA LEU A 29 10.09 12.99 -2.20
C LEU A 29 10.02 13.82 -3.49
N VAL A 30 9.24 13.41 -4.50
CA VAL A 30 9.12 14.14 -5.77
C VAL A 30 8.37 15.46 -5.52
N PRO A 31 8.91 16.61 -5.96
CA PRO A 31 8.24 17.90 -5.86
C PRO A 31 6.82 17.89 -6.45
N GLY A 32 5.93 18.69 -5.89
CA GLY A 32 4.50 18.68 -6.24
C GLY A 32 4.20 19.05 -7.69
N ASP A 33 4.97 19.96 -8.30
CA ASP A 33 4.91 20.35 -9.71
C ASP A 33 5.25 19.17 -10.63
N VAL A 34 6.39 18.51 -10.41
CA VAL A 34 6.83 17.33 -11.18
C VAL A 34 5.83 16.17 -11.01
N SER A 35 5.40 15.91 -9.77
CA SER A 35 4.37 14.90 -9.49
C SER A 35 3.04 15.24 -10.16
N GLY A 36 2.72 16.54 -10.27
CA GLY A 36 1.55 17.06 -10.97
C GLY A 36 1.61 16.78 -12.47
N GLU A 37 2.76 17.02 -13.10
CA GLU A 37 2.99 16.73 -14.53
C GLU A 37 2.88 15.23 -14.82
N ILE A 38 3.53 14.38 -14.01
CA ILE A 38 3.47 12.92 -14.17
C ILE A 38 2.02 12.42 -14.04
N SER A 39 1.32 12.88 -12.99
CA SER A 39 -0.08 12.49 -12.79
C SER A 39 -1.01 13.07 -13.85
N GLY A 40 -0.69 14.25 -14.41
CA GLY A 40 -1.40 14.86 -15.53
C GLY A 40 -1.31 14.04 -16.79
N GLY A 41 -0.11 13.57 -17.17
CA GLY A 41 0.07 12.68 -18.30
C GLY A 41 -0.67 11.35 -18.17
N ILE A 42 -0.69 10.76 -16.97
CA ILE A 42 -1.49 9.56 -16.70
C ILE A 42 -2.99 9.89 -16.77
N PHE A 43 -3.39 11.03 -16.21
CA PHE A 43 -4.79 11.46 -16.20
C PHE A 43 -5.34 11.67 -17.61
N GLU A 44 -4.56 12.21 -18.56
CA GLU A 44 -4.98 12.35 -19.95
C GLU A 44 -5.39 11.01 -20.58
N VAL A 45 -4.68 9.93 -20.25
CA VAL A 45 -4.98 8.57 -20.77
C VAL A 45 -6.24 7.99 -20.15
N VAL A 46 -6.57 8.35 -18.89
CA VAL A 46 -7.68 7.78 -18.14
C VAL A 46 -8.80 8.79 -17.88
N SER A 47 -8.76 9.96 -18.51
CA SER A 47 -9.68 11.09 -18.27
C SER A 47 -11.15 10.70 -18.38
N ASP A 48 -11.50 9.84 -19.32
CA ASP A 48 -12.89 9.38 -19.50
C ASP A 48 -13.45 8.64 -18.27
N LEU A 49 -12.58 7.89 -17.57
CA LEU A 49 -12.98 7.21 -16.33
C LEU A 49 -13.19 8.17 -15.16
N PHE A 50 -12.57 9.34 -15.22
CA PHE A 50 -12.62 10.36 -14.18
C PHE A 50 -13.48 11.58 -14.57
N ALA A 51 -14.14 11.57 -15.73
CA ALA A 51 -14.96 12.68 -16.23
C ALA A 51 -16.04 13.10 -15.24
N VAL A 52 -16.59 12.16 -14.46
CA VAL A 52 -17.59 12.42 -13.42
C VAL A 52 -17.09 13.38 -12.32
N PHE A 53 -15.76 13.46 -12.10
CA PHE A 53 -15.14 14.30 -11.08
C PHE A 53 -14.77 15.71 -11.60
N GLY A 54 -14.92 15.98 -12.89
CA GLY A 54 -14.57 17.25 -13.53
C GLY A 54 -13.15 17.69 -13.19
N ASP A 55 -12.97 18.97 -12.80
CA ASP A 55 -11.66 19.56 -12.47
C ASP A 55 -10.93 18.87 -11.30
N LYS A 56 -11.62 18.05 -10.50
CA LYS A 56 -11.02 17.29 -9.40
C LYS A 56 -10.52 15.91 -9.81
N GLY A 57 -10.68 15.50 -11.06
CA GLY A 57 -10.33 14.18 -11.55
C GLY A 57 -8.87 13.80 -11.29
N GLN A 58 -7.92 14.69 -11.59
CA GLN A 58 -6.50 14.46 -11.33
C GLN A 58 -6.20 14.33 -9.82
N PHE A 59 -6.84 15.12 -8.98
CA PHE A 59 -6.71 15.01 -7.53
C PHE A 59 -7.20 13.65 -7.02
N VAL A 60 -8.36 13.20 -7.49
CA VAL A 60 -8.92 11.89 -7.14
C VAL A 60 -8.00 10.75 -7.61
N LEU A 61 -7.46 10.84 -8.82
CA LEU A 61 -6.51 9.86 -9.34
C LEU A 61 -5.28 9.71 -8.42
N ARG A 62 -4.70 10.83 -7.98
CA ARG A 62 -3.57 10.81 -7.06
C ARG A 62 -3.91 10.15 -5.73
N LYS A 63 -5.08 10.45 -5.15
CA LYS A 63 -5.52 9.81 -3.90
C LYS A 63 -5.76 8.31 -4.06
N LEU A 64 -6.30 7.88 -5.19
CA LEU A 64 -6.48 6.47 -5.50
C LEU A 64 -5.13 5.76 -5.72
N ALA A 65 -4.15 6.43 -6.31
CA ALA A 65 -2.80 5.89 -6.44
C ALA A 65 -2.19 5.62 -5.04
N HIS A 66 -2.17 6.63 -4.15
CA HIS A 66 -1.71 6.44 -2.77
C HIS A 66 -2.46 5.33 -2.03
N PHE A 67 -3.78 5.35 -2.09
CA PHE A 67 -4.61 4.29 -1.50
C PHE A 67 -4.22 2.90 -2.00
N SER A 68 -3.94 2.74 -3.31
CA SER A 68 -3.55 1.45 -3.89
C SER A 68 -2.12 1.03 -3.47
N GLU A 69 -1.19 1.98 -3.38
CA GLU A 69 0.17 1.75 -2.89
C GLU A 69 0.16 1.26 -1.44
N PHE A 70 -0.64 1.90 -0.57
CA PHE A 70 -0.81 1.49 0.82
C PHE A 70 -1.65 0.21 0.98
N THR A 71 -2.52 -0.11 0.02
CA THR A 71 -3.19 -1.43 -0.04
C THR A 71 -2.17 -2.54 -0.29
N ALA A 72 -1.25 -2.34 -1.22
CA ALA A 72 -0.15 -3.27 -1.45
C ALA A 72 0.75 -3.40 -0.21
N LEU A 73 1.06 -2.28 0.47
CA LEU A 73 1.81 -2.27 1.72
C LEU A 73 1.16 -3.15 2.79
N GLY A 74 -0.13 -2.94 3.06
CA GLY A 74 -0.89 -3.72 4.03
C GLY A 74 -0.93 -5.22 3.70
N PHE A 75 -1.05 -5.55 2.42
CA PHE A 75 -1.00 -6.93 1.93
C PHE A 75 0.37 -7.58 2.21
N PHE A 76 1.46 -6.92 1.86
CA PHE A 76 2.82 -7.46 2.04
C PHE A 76 3.22 -7.51 3.51
N LEU A 77 2.89 -6.49 4.33
CA LEU A 77 3.11 -6.50 5.77
C LEU A 77 2.41 -7.68 6.44
N THR A 78 1.15 -7.91 6.09
CA THR A 78 0.36 -9.02 6.64
C THR A 78 0.95 -10.36 6.20
N GLY A 79 1.32 -10.49 4.93
CA GLY A 79 1.97 -11.68 4.39
C GLY A 79 3.30 -11.98 5.09
N LEU A 80 4.14 -10.96 5.29
CA LEU A 80 5.40 -11.07 6.02
C LEU A 80 5.18 -11.49 7.47
N TRP A 81 4.25 -10.80 8.19
CA TRP A 81 3.97 -11.05 9.60
C TRP A 81 3.51 -12.48 9.88
N ARG A 82 2.70 -13.03 8.99
CA ARG A 82 2.23 -14.44 9.07
C ARG A 82 3.35 -15.46 8.95
N ASN A 83 4.48 -15.06 8.38
CA ASN A 83 5.70 -15.86 8.31
C ASN A 83 6.64 -15.52 9.49
N THR A 84 6.12 -15.15 10.65
CA THR A 84 6.86 -14.94 11.90
C THR A 84 6.31 -15.83 13.01
N PRO A 85 7.06 -16.06 14.09
CA PRO A 85 6.57 -16.77 15.27
C PRO A 85 5.34 -16.11 15.92
N CYS A 86 5.19 -14.78 15.76
CA CYS A 86 4.10 -13.98 16.34
C CYS A 86 2.88 -13.85 15.40
N ARG A 87 2.71 -14.76 14.45
CA ARG A 87 1.67 -14.71 13.40
C ARG A 87 0.22 -14.54 13.88
N GLU A 88 -0.07 -14.94 15.11
CA GLU A 88 -1.40 -14.82 15.71
C GLU A 88 -1.79 -13.38 16.03
N ARG A 89 -0.80 -12.49 16.20
CA ARG A 89 -1.05 -11.07 16.48
C ARG A 89 -1.39 -10.34 15.18
N THR A 90 -2.55 -9.70 15.15
CA THR A 90 -3.04 -8.93 13.98
C THR A 90 -2.68 -7.45 14.04
N THR A 91 -2.44 -6.94 15.25
CA THR A 91 -2.15 -5.52 15.49
C THR A 91 -0.85 -5.01 14.87
N PRO A 92 0.30 -5.73 14.94
CA PRO A 92 1.58 -5.19 14.46
C PRO A 92 1.60 -4.79 12.98
N PRO A 93 1.08 -5.57 12.01
CA PRO A 93 1.07 -5.12 10.62
C PRO A 93 0.24 -3.85 10.39
N LEU A 94 -0.86 -3.67 11.14
CA LEU A 94 -1.68 -2.46 11.07
C LEU A 94 -0.94 -1.25 11.65
N LEU A 95 -0.27 -1.40 12.82
CA LEU A 95 0.51 -0.33 13.42
C LEU A 95 1.71 0.08 12.56
N LEU A 96 2.40 -0.89 11.95
CA LEU A 96 3.50 -0.60 11.02
C LEU A 96 3.01 0.12 9.77
N GLY A 97 1.84 -0.26 9.25
CA GLY A 97 1.22 0.43 8.12
C GLY A 97 0.81 1.86 8.46
N LEU A 98 0.22 2.09 9.65
CA LEU A 98 -0.09 3.43 10.13
C LEU A 98 1.17 4.28 10.31
N ALA A 99 2.23 3.71 10.88
CA ALA A 99 3.50 4.40 11.03
C ALA A 99 4.10 4.78 9.66
N ALA A 100 4.01 3.89 8.67
CA ALA A 100 4.46 4.17 7.30
C ALA A 100 3.67 5.33 6.66
N ALA A 101 2.35 5.41 6.87
CA ALA A 101 1.52 6.53 6.41
C ALA A 101 1.90 7.86 7.08
N CYS A 102 2.15 7.85 8.41
CA CYS A 102 2.63 9.03 9.11
C CYS A 102 4.01 9.49 8.62
N ILE A 103 4.91 8.55 8.32
CA ILE A 103 6.23 8.86 7.75
C ILE A 103 6.08 9.47 6.36
N ASP A 104 5.20 8.92 5.51
CA ASP A 104 4.92 9.43 4.18
C ASP A 104 4.48 10.89 4.20
N GLU A 105 3.47 11.21 5.01
CA GLU A 105 2.99 12.57 5.20
C GLU A 105 4.07 13.50 5.79
N THR A 106 4.94 12.97 6.66
CA THR A 106 6.07 13.72 7.19
C THR A 106 7.08 14.04 6.09
N ILE A 107 7.38 13.10 5.19
CA ILE A 107 8.26 13.33 4.02
C ILE A 107 7.66 14.42 3.12
N GLN A 108 6.35 14.41 2.90
CA GLN A 108 5.66 15.39 2.06
C GLN A 108 5.75 16.82 2.61
N ILE A 109 5.87 17.03 3.93
CA ILE A 109 6.12 18.35 4.51
C ILE A 109 7.41 18.99 3.97
N PHE A 110 8.42 18.16 3.72
CA PHE A 110 9.73 18.63 3.23
C PHE A 110 9.82 18.69 1.70
N SER A 111 8.78 18.22 0.99
CA SER A 111 8.76 18.21 -0.48
C SER A 111 8.11 19.49 -1.02
N PRO A 112 8.83 20.34 -1.80
CA PRO A 112 8.29 21.58 -2.33
C PRO A 112 6.99 21.38 -3.11
N GLY A 113 6.00 22.26 -2.88
CA GLY A 113 4.70 22.20 -3.59
C GLY A 113 3.78 21.05 -3.18
N ARG A 114 4.15 20.30 -2.12
CA ARG A 114 3.27 19.30 -1.50
C ARG A 114 2.69 19.84 -0.19
N GLY A 115 1.45 19.44 0.12
CA GLY A 115 0.81 19.72 1.40
C GLY A 115 0.59 18.41 2.17
N SER A 116 1.00 18.37 3.44
CA SER A 116 0.69 17.27 4.35
C SER A 116 -0.72 17.43 4.92
N SER A 117 -1.44 16.35 5.06
CA SER A 117 -2.81 16.34 5.58
C SER A 117 -3.09 15.10 6.44
N LEU A 118 -3.69 15.32 7.61
CA LEU A 118 -4.17 14.19 8.44
C LEU A 118 -5.22 13.35 7.71
N ILE A 119 -5.98 13.92 6.79
CA ILE A 119 -6.94 13.18 5.98
C ILE A 119 -6.21 12.18 5.09
N ASP A 120 -5.04 12.55 4.58
CA ASP A 120 -4.25 11.68 3.72
C ASP A 120 -3.68 10.49 4.50
N VAL A 121 -3.24 10.69 5.74
CA VAL A 121 -2.88 9.57 6.65
C VAL A 121 -4.02 8.57 6.79
N TRP A 122 -5.28 9.06 6.91
CA TRP A 122 -6.43 8.16 7.04
C TRP A 122 -6.80 7.45 5.74
N ILE A 123 -6.65 8.10 4.59
CA ILE A 123 -6.83 7.48 3.28
C ILE A 123 -5.81 6.35 3.11
N ASP A 124 -4.54 6.61 3.37
CA ASP A 124 -3.45 5.65 3.27
C ASP A 124 -3.63 4.49 4.25
N PHE A 125 -3.97 4.79 5.51
CA PHE A 125 -4.25 3.75 6.50
C PHE A 125 -5.48 2.91 6.14
N SER A 126 -6.50 3.48 5.51
CA SER A 126 -7.63 2.69 5.01
C SER A 126 -7.22 1.73 3.90
N GLY A 127 -6.25 2.13 3.05
CA GLY A 127 -5.58 1.24 2.11
C GLY A 127 -4.88 0.08 2.82
N VAL A 128 -4.09 0.37 3.87
CA VAL A 128 -3.43 -0.68 4.68
C VAL A 128 -4.46 -1.67 5.23
N CYS A 129 -5.59 -1.19 5.76
CA CYS A 129 -6.66 -2.04 6.27
C CYS A 129 -7.26 -2.94 5.18
N LEU A 130 -7.49 -2.41 3.98
CA LEU A 130 -7.95 -3.21 2.85
C LEU A 130 -6.92 -4.28 2.47
N GLY A 131 -5.64 -3.92 2.36
CA GLY A 131 -4.56 -4.86 2.06
C GLY A 131 -4.44 -5.98 3.10
N PHE A 132 -4.60 -5.64 4.38
CA PHE A 132 -4.67 -6.60 5.48
C PHE A 132 -5.83 -7.59 5.28
N LEU A 133 -7.02 -7.10 4.97
CA LEU A 133 -8.20 -7.96 4.73
C LEU A 133 -8.03 -8.85 3.50
N LEU A 134 -7.50 -8.31 2.41
CA LEU A 134 -7.22 -9.07 1.18
C LEU A 134 -6.21 -10.20 1.42
N SER A 135 -5.12 -9.92 2.16
CA SER A 135 -4.12 -10.94 2.50
C SER A 135 -4.72 -12.08 3.35
N ARG A 136 -5.59 -11.75 4.30
CA ARG A 136 -6.28 -12.75 5.14
C ARG A 136 -7.32 -13.54 4.36
N GLY A 137 -8.12 -12.84 3.54
CA GLY A 137 -9.15 -13.46 2.71
C GLY A 137 -8.57 -14.43 1.69
N LEU A 138 -7.51 -14.03 0.98
CA LEU A 138 -6.82 -14.90 0.04
C LEU A 138 -6.34 -16.19 0.72
N ARG A 139 -5.74 -16.07 1.90
CA ARG A 139 -5.27 -17.24 2.64
C ARG A 139 -6.42 -18.16 3.05
N TYR A 140 -7.50 -17.59 3.57
CA TYR A 140 -8.68 -18.39 3.93
C TYR A 140 -9.22 -19.21 2.74
N LEU A 141 -9.27 -18.59 1.55
CA LEU A 141 -9.71 -19.27 0.33
C LEU A 141 -8.76 -20.40 -0.09
N LEU A 142 -7.45 -20.19 0.02
CA LEU A 142 -6.44 -21.20 -0.31
C LEU A 142 -6.50 -22.38 0.67
N ASP A 143 -6.66 -22.12 1.97
CA ASP A 143 -6.74 -23.17 2.99
C ASP A 143 -8.02 -24.01 2.80
N ARG A 144 -9.17 -23.40 2.42
CA ARG A 144 -10.40 -24.13 2.08
C ARG A 144 -10.23 -25.07 0.88
N LYS A 145 -9.56 -24.60 -0.19
CA LYS A 145 -9.31 -25.44 -1.37
C LYS A 145 -8.40 -26.62 -1.04
N GLY A 146 -7.40 -26.44 -0.19
CA GLY A 146 -6.51 -27.51 0.24
C GLY A 146 -7.20 -28.55 1.12
N SER A 147 -8.27 -28.20 1.85
CA SER A 147 -9.06 -29.12 2.66
C SER A 147 -10.12 -29.90 1.85
N ALA A 148 -10.63 -29.30 0.77
CA ALA A 148 -11.64 -29.94 -0.09
C ALA A 148 -11.05 -30.95 -1.09
N GLY A 149 -9.75 -30.99 -1.27
CA GLY A 149 -9.04 -31.91 -2.18
C GLY A 149 -8.38 -33.12 -1.47
N ARG A 150 -8.65 -33.30 -0.17
CA ARG A 150 -8.22 -34.46 0.63
C ARG A 150 -9.42 -35.29 1.04
#